data_f21c5ca47dcdc50274568d6d26d35d83
#
_entry.id   f21c5ca47dcdc50274568d6d26d35d83
#
_cell.length_a   1.000
_cell.length_b   1.000
_cell.length_c   1.000
_cell.angle_alpha   90.00
_cell.angle_beta   90.00
_cell.angle_gamma   90.00
#
_symmetry.space_group_name_H-M   'P 1'
#
loop_
_entity.id
_entity.type
_entity.pdbx_description
1 polymer ?
#
loop_
_entity_poly.entity_id
_entity_poly.type
_entity_poly.pdbx_seq_one_letter_code
_entity_poly.pdbx_strand_id
1 'polypeptide(L)' 'RARRLLREALALDPNGLDANYFYGDFLLDQGDAANARTYLQRALRAPHDTTRPVWDAGRRREVQTLLARAH' A
#
# COMPACT_ATOMS: atom_id res chain seq x y z
N ARG A 1 8.34 -7.45 14.26
CA ARG A 1 9.43 -7.10 13.33
C ARG A 1 8.90 -6.52 12.02
N ALA A 2 7.97 -7.21 11.36
CA ALA A 2 7.42 -6.73 10.09
C ALA A 2 6.72 -5.38 10.24
N ARG A 3 5.91 -5.23 11.29
CA ARG A 3 5.22 -3.96 11.53
C ARG A 3 6.20 -2.80 11.70
N ARG A 4 7.27 -3.01 12.43
CA ARG A 4 8.28 -1.98 12.68
C ARG A 4 8.96 -1.54 11.38
N LEU A 5 9.38 -2.52 10.57
CA LEU A 5 10.03 -2.22 9.30
C LEU A 5 9.09 -1.48 8.33
N LEU A 6 7.83 -1.89 8.29
CA LEU A 6 6.83 -1.26 7.44
C LEU A 6 6.52 0.16 7.90
N ARG A 7 6.47 0.40 9.22
CA ARG A 7 6.30 1.75 9.76
C ARG A 7 7.49 2.63 9.44
N GLU A 8 8.70 2.09 9.48
CA GLU A 8 9.90 2.84 9.11
C GLU A 8 9.84 3.24 7.63
N ALA A 9 9.41 2.33 6.76
CA ALA A 9 9.25 2.64 5.34
C ALA A 9 8.23 3.75 5.12
N LEU A 10 7.11 3.72 5.84
CA LEU A 10 6.10 4.78 5.78
C LEU A 10 6.65 6.11 6.29
N ALA A 11 7.47 6.09 7.34
CA ALA A 11 8.06 7.32 7.87
C ALA A 11 8.98 7.98 6.86
N LEU A 12 9.69 7.18 6.05
CA LEU A 12 10.58 7.67 5.01
C LEU A 12 9.82 8.18 3.79
N ASP A 13 8.68 7.55 3.47
CA ASP A 13 7.87 7.92 2.30
C ASP A 13 6.38 7.72 2.59
N PRO A 14 5.78 8.63 3.39
CA PRO A 14 4.40 8.46 3.85
C PRO A 14 3.36 8.49 2.71
N ASN A 15 3.72 9.03 1.55
CA ASN A 15 2.83 9.09 0.40
C ASN A 15 3.28 8.14 -0.72
N GLY A 16 4.20 7.23 -0.43
CA GLY A 16 4.72 6.29 -1.42
C GLY A 16 3.76 5.16 -1.74
N LEU A 17 3.75 4.75 -3.01
CA LEU A 17 2.90 3.66 -3.48
C LEU A 17 3.25 2.34 -2.76
N ASP A 18 4.52 1.95 -2.78
CA ASP A 18 4.94 0.68 -2.20
C ASP A 18 4.79 0.66 -0.68
N ALA A 19 5.21 1.72 0.01
CA ALA A 19 5.14 1.76 1.47
C ALA A 19 3.71 1.56 1.95
N ASN A 20 2.75 2.24 1.33
CA ASN A 20 1.34 2.13 1.68
C ASN A 20 0.76 0.78 1.27
N TYR A 21 1.16 0.25 0.11
CA TYR A 21 0.71 -1.05 -0.35
C TYR A 21 1.16 -2.15 0.62
N PHE A 22 2.44 -2.19 0.97
CA PHE A 22 2.96 -3.25 1.85
C PHE A 22 2.37 -3.16 3.25
N TYR A 23 2.19 -1.95 3.77
CA TYR A 23 1.57 -1.81 5.08
C TYR A 23 0.09 -2.22 5.06
N GLY A 24 -0.64 -1.86 4.01
CA GLY A 24 -2.02 -2.29 3.83
C GLY A 24 -2.14 -3.81 3.76
N ASP A 25 -1.26 -4.45 3.00
CA ASP A 25 -1.21 -5.90 2.88
C ASP A 25 -0.96 -6.55 4.25
N PHE A 26 0.01 -6.03 4.99
CA PHE A 26 0.31 -6.51 6.34
C PHE A 26 -0.91 -6.42 7.25
N LEU A 27 -1.62 -5.29 7.22
CA LEU A 27 -2.80 -5.09 8.06
C LEU A 27 -3.93 -6.05 7.69
N LEU A 28 -4.10 -6.37 6.41
CA LEU A 28 -5.08 -7.38 5.99
C LEU A 28 -4.73 -8.74 6.58
N ASP A 29 -3.46 -9.12 6.55
CA ASP A 29 -3.01 -10.38 7.15
C ASP A 29 -3.23 -10.42 8.65
N GLN A 30 -3.21 -9.26 9.30
CA GLN A 30 -3.51 -9.15 10.74
C GLN A 30 -5.00 -9.10 11.05
N GLY A 31 -5.85 -9.11 10.03
CA GLY A 31 -7.30 -9.04 10.22
C GLY A 31 -7.83 -7.62 10.42
N ASP A 32 -7.01 -6.60 10.16
CA ASP A 32 -7.38 -5.20 10.35
C ASP A 32 -7.77 -4.57 9.01
N ALA A 33 -8.92 -4.98 8.50
CA ALA A 33 -9.41 -4.53 7.19
C ALA A 33 -9.68 -3.02 7.15
N ALA A 34 -10.17 -2.44 8.25
CA ALA A 34 -10.50 -1.03 8.28
C ALA A 34 -9.27 -0.15 8.07
N ASN A 35 -8.18 -0.41 8.80
CA ASN A 35 -6.94 0.34 8.62
C ASN A 35 -6.24 -0.03 7.31
N ALA A 36 -6.33 -1.28 6.90
CA ALA A 36 -5.78 -1.71 5.60
C ALA A 36 -6.35 -0.86 4.46
N ARG A 37 -7.68 -0.65 4.45
CA ARG A 37 -8.32 0.19 3.43
C ARG A 37 -7.73 1.59 3.40
N THR A 38 -7.49 2.19 4.57
CA THR A 38 -6.92 3.52 4.66
C THR A 38 -5.58 3.61 3.93
N TYR A 39 -4.69 2.66 4.20
CA TYR A 39 -3.36 2.67 3.58
C TYR A 39 -3.39 2.29 2.12
N LEU A 40 -4.24 1.34 1.73
CA LEU A 40 -4.38 0.96 0.32
C LEU A 40 -4.96 2.12 -0.51
N GLN A 41 -5.91 2.86 0.03
CA GLN A 41 -6.43 4.06 -0.65
C GLN A 41 -5.37 5.14 -0.77
N ARG A 42 -4.52 5.29 0.25
CA ARG A 42 -3.37 6.19 0.19
C ARG A 42 -2.42 5.79 -0.93
N ALA A 43 -2.18 4.49 -1.09
CA ALA A 43 -1.33 3.99 -2.16
C ALA A 43 -1.85 4.42 -3.53
N LEU A 44 -3.16 4.36 -3.75
CA LEU A 44 -3.75 4.79 -5.01
C LEU A 44 -3.61 6.29 -5.26
N ARG A 45 -3.47 7.09 -4.21
CA ARG A 45 -3.25 8.53 -4.34
C ARG A 45 -1.80 8.92 -4.49
N ALA A 46 -0.88 7.96 -4.41
CA ALA A 46 0.54 8.24 -4.58
C ALA A 46 0.82 8.79 -6.00
N PRO A 47 1.82 9.69 -6.14
CA PRO A 47 2.20 10.17 -7.46
C PRO A 47 2.61 9.03 -8.37
N HIS A 48 2.25 9.12 -9.66
CA HIS A 48 2.63 8.12 -10.64
C HIS A 48 4.13 8.13 -10.90
N ASP A 49 4.72 6.95 -10.99
CA ASP A 49 6.13 6.81 -11.34
C ASP A 49 6.26 6.86 -12.86
N THR A 50 6.64 8.03 -13.38
CA THR A 50 6.77 8.25 -14.83
C THR A 50 8.00 7.58 -15.41
N THR A 51 8.95 7.13 -14.57
CA THR A 51 10.15 6.43 -15.02
C THR A 51 9.91 4.92 -15.15
N ARG A 52 8.86 4.39 -14.51
CA ARG A 52 8.52 2.95 -14.56
C ARG A 52 7.00 2.78 -14.69
N PRO A 53 6.41 3.23 -15.82
CA PRO A 53 4.94 3.26 -15.93
C PRO A 53 4.29 1.87 -15.89
N VAL A 54 4.94 0.85 -16.43
CA VAL A 54 4.40 -0.52 -16.42
C VAL A 54 4.41 -1.08 -14.99
N TRP A 55 5.50 -0.87 -14.25
CA TRP A 55 5.58 -1.27 -12.85
C TRP A 55 4.53 -0.55 -12.00
N ASP A 56 4.40 0.77 -12.18
CA ASP A 56 3.44 1.59 -11.45
C ASP A 56 2.01 1.08 -11.68
N ALA A 57 1.62 0.87 -12.92
CA ALA A 57 0.28 0.37 -13.25
C ALA A 57 0.03 -1.01 -12.67
N GLY A 58 1.03 -1.90 -12.71
CA GLY A 58 0.91 -3.24 -12.14
C GLY A 58 0.71 -3.21 -10.63
N ARG A 59 1.48 -2.38 -9.93
CA ARG A 59 1.35 -2.25 -8.48
C ARG A 59 -0.02 -1.70 -8.09
N ARG A 60 -0.54 -0.71 -8.85
CA ARG A 60 -1.87 -0.14 -8.57
C ARG A 60 -2.98 -1.17 -8.76
N ARG A 61 -2.86 -2.08 -9.74
CA ARG A 61 -3.81 -3.18 -9.88
C ARG A 61 -3.78 -4.11 -8.67
N GLU A 62 -2.60 -4.39 -8.14
CA GLU A 62 -2.46 -5.20 -6.92
C GLU A 62 -3.13 -4.52 -5.72
N VAL A 63 -2.97 -3.19 -5.60
CA VAL A 63 -3.64 -2.42 -4.55
C VAL A 63 -5.15 -2.56 -4.67
N GLN A 64 -5.70 -2.45 -5.87
CA GLN A 64 -7.14 -2.59 -6.10
C GLN A 64 -7.64 -3.99 -5.75
N THR A 65 -6.85 -5.02 -6.05
CA THR A 65 -7.18 -6.39 -5.69
C THR A 65 -7.28 -6.54 -4.16
N LEU A 66 -6.33 -5.97 -3.43
CA LEU A 66 -6.37 -6.00 -1.97
C LEU A 66 -7.53 -5.20 -1.40
N LEU A 67 -7.83 -4.04 -1.99
CA LEU A 67 -9.00 -3.25 -1.58
C LEU A 67 -10.30 -4.02 -1.73
N ALA A 68 -10.45 -4.79 -2.78
CA ALA A 68 -11.63 -5.63 -2.98
C ALA A 68 -11.76 -6.68 -1.87
N ARG A 69 -10.66 -7.10 -1.26
CA ARG A 69 -10.64 -8.07 -0.17
C ARG A 69 -10.83 -7.43 1.20
N ALA A 70 -10.68 -6.12 1.31
CA ALA A 70 -10.69 -5.38 2.58
C ALA A 70 -12.08 -4.83 2.89
N HIS A 71 -13.09 -5.66 2.81
CA HIS A 71 -14.49 -5.28 3.11
C HIS A 71 -14.93 -5.70 4.50
#